data_43c4eb8275990ff683926b2753c4bfb5
#
_entry.id   43c4eb8275990ff683926b2753c4bfb5
#
_cell.length_a   1.000
_cell.length_b   1.000
_cell.length_c   1.000
_cell.angle_alpha   90.00
_cell.angle_beta   90.00
_cell.angle_gamma   90.00
#
_symmetry.space_group_name_H-M   'P 1'
#
loop_
_entity.id
_entity.type
_entity.pdbx_description
1 polymer ?
#
loop_
_entity_poly.entity_id
_entity_poly.type
_entity_poly.pdbx_seq_one_letter_code
_entity_poly.pdbx_strand_id
1 'polypeptide(L)'
;MIVLVHGVPETAALWDPLRTHLPPDTVAVALPGFGCSRAEGFAATPDAYVGWLIGEIERIGPPVDLLVGHDWGAALTYRIATRRPDLLRSWAADAAYLLHPDYVWHDLARTWQTPDAGEAFWAGYLASPVEQVAAGFEPWGLGHDDALTLAAMADETMARCALDLYRAATPNPHARWRPARTAVPGLVLDTPADPFGPEPLSLEVAHLLGAEIAHLPGLGHWWALQDPPRVAAELTAFWRSVDRPDPRRAATSEPR
;
A
#
# COMPACT_ATOMS: atom_id res chain seq x y z
N MET A 1 17.46 3.13 -4.90
CA MET A 1 16.43 4.03 -4.30
C MET A 1 15.19 3.22 -3.93
N ILE A 2 14.66 3.43 -2.71
CA ILE A 2 13.42 2.81 -2.24
C ILE A 2 12.30 3.84 -2.36
N VAL A 3 11.13 3.44 -2.88
CA VAL A 3 9.94 4.30 -2.98
C VAL A 3 8.82 3.69 -2.14
N LEU A 4 8.22 4.50 -1.26
CA LEU A 4 7.17 4.10 -0.33
C LEU A 4 5.85 4.75 -0.71
N VAL A 5 4.77 3.95 -0.78
CA VAL A 5 3.43 4.37 -1.21
C VAL A 5 2.42 4.01 -0.12
N HIS A 6 1.82 5.02 0.49
CA HIS A 6 0.86 4.87 1.59
C HIS A 6 -0.53 4.42 1.11
N GLY A 7 -1.38 4.07 2.05
CA GLY A 7 -2.77 3.69 1.86
C GLY A 7 -3.78 4.83 2.03
N VAL A 8 -5.02 4.46 2.30
CA VAL A 8 -6.16 5.38 2.45
C VAL A 8 -6.96 5.04 3.70
N PRO A 9 -7.18 6.00 4.60
CA PRO A 9 -6.99 7.45 4.50
C PRO A 9 -5.70 7.94 5.19
N GLU A 10 -4.59 7.73 4.58
CA GLU A 10 -3.27 8.02 5.15
C GLU A 10 -2.54 9.08 4.32
N THR A 11 -1.33 9.42 4.75
CA THR A 11 -0.42 10.31 4.03
C THR A 11 1.00 9.75 4.01
N ALA A 12 1.89 10.39 3.28
CA ALA A 12 3.31 10.00 3.24
C ALA A 12 3.99 10.01 4.63
N ALA A 13 3.45 10.74 5.60
CA ALA A 13 3.97 10.79 6.98
C ALA A 13 3.85 9.44 7.73
N LEU A 14 2.98 8.53 7.28
CA LEU A 14 2.93 7.14 7.75
C LEU A 14 4.32 6.50 7.77
N TRP A 15 5.16 6.86 6.82
CA TRP A 15 6.46 6.25 6.60
C TRP A 15 7.59 6.84 7.43
N ASP A 16 7.37 7.98 8.13
CA ASP A 16 8.45 8.69 8.82
C ASP A 16 9.18 7.84 9.87
N PRO A 17 8.50 7.05 10.73
CA PRO A 17 9.20 6.16 11.66
C PRO A 17 10.01 5.08 10.93
N LEU A 18 9.43 4.42 9.92
CA LEU A 18 10.10 3.36 9.16
C LEU A 18 11.34 3.90 8.40
N ARG A 19 11.25 5.10 7.82
CA ARG A 19 12.33 5.72 7.06
C ARG A 19 13.59 5.96 7.87
N THR A 20 13.48 6.12 9.19
CA THR A 20 14.65 6.27 10.07
C THR A 20 15.52 5.01 10.11
N HIS A 21 14.98 3.86 9.71
CA HIS A 21 15.65 2.56 9.67
C HIS A 21 16.01 2.09 8.26
N LEU A 22 15.66 2.86 7.22
CA LEU A 22 15.93 2.56 5.82
C LEU A 22 17.08 3.46 5.27
N PRO A 23 17.65 3.14 4.10
CA PRO A 23 18.64 3.99 3.45
C PRO A 23 18.17 5.44 3.26
N PRO A 24 19.08 6.43 3.33
CA PRO A 24 18.71 7.86 3.30
C PRO A 24 18.12 8.32 1.95
N ASP A 25 18.31 7.56 0.87
CA ASP A 25 17.71 7.78 -0.45
C ASP A 25 16.30 7.18 -0.59
N THR A 26 15.65 6.85 0.54
CA THR A 26 14.26 6.38 0.57
C THR A 26 13.29 7.55 0.42
N VAL A 27 12.40 7.47 -0.56
CA VAL A 27 11.38 8.49 -0.88
C VAL A 27 9.98 7.99 -0.53
N ALA A 28 9.25 8.73 0.28
CA ALA A 28 7.81 8.53 0.49
C ALA A 28 7.03 9.46 -0.43
N VAL A 29 6.16 8.90 -1.28
CA VAL A 29 5.32 9.68 -2.19
C VAL A 29 3.96 9.95 -1.56
N ALA A 30 3.41 11.16 -1.75
CA ALA A 30 2.08 11.52 -1.32
C ALA A 30 1.10 11.36 -2.49
N LEU A 31 0.13 10.47 -2.35
CA LEU A 31 -0.92 10.27 -3.36
C LEU A 31 -1.76 11.55 -3.50
N PRO A 32 -2.13 11.97 -4.74
CA PRO A 32 -2.94 13.16 -4.96
C PRO A 32 -4.21 13.20 -4.09
N GLY A 33 -4.34 14.26 -3.30
CA GLY A 33 -5.45 14.44 -2.36
C GLY A 33 -5.23 13.88 -0.96
N PHE A 34 -4.08 13.24 -0.68
CA PHE A 34 -3.76 12.65 0.62
C PHE A 34 -2.49 13.34 1.19
N GLY A 35 -2.71 14.37 1.99
CA GLY A 35 -1.64 15.23 2.52
C GLY A 35 -1.00 16.16 1.48
N CYS A 36 -1.56 16.22 0.28
CA CYS A 36 -1.18 17.13 -0.79
C CYS A 36 -2.40 17.50 -1.65
N SER A 37 -2.25 18.49 -2.54
CA SER A 37 -3.35 18.92 -3.40
C SER A 37 -3.75 17.83 -4.41
N ARG A 38 -5.04 17.79 -4.73
CA ARG A 38 -5.58 17.07 -5.88
C ARG A 38 -5.49 17.97 -7.11
N ALA A 39 -4.79 17.56 -8.15
CA ALA A 39 -4.72 18.31 -9.39
C ALA A 39 -6.13 18.46 -10.02
N GLU A 40 -6.37 19.59 -10.68
CA GLU A 40 -7.62 19.80 -11.41
C GLU A 40 -7.82 18.72 -12.47
N GLY A 41 -9.04 18.15 -12.52
CA GLY A 41 -9.38 17.07 -13.45
C GLY A 41 -8.85 15.69 -13.05
N PHE A 42 -8.11 15.53 -11.95
CA PHE A 42 -7.67 14.22 -11.48
C PHE A 42 -8.87 13.42 -10.96
N ALA A 43 -9.15 12.26 -11.57
CA ALA A 43 -10.38 11.51 -11.32
C ALA A 43 -10.41 10.76 -9.97
N ALA A 44 -9.28 10.60 -9.29
CA ALA A 44 -9.10 9.81 -8.05
C ALA A 44 -9.66 8.36 -8.15
N THR A 45 -9.56 7.75 -9.33
CA THR A 45 -9.90 6.33 -9.54
C THR A 45 -8.66 5.44 -9.37
N PRO A 46 -8.82 4.12 -9.14
CA PRO A 46 -7.68 3.20 -9.07
C PRO A 46 -6.71 3.33 -10.25
N ASP A 47 -7.23 3.37 -11.48
CA ASP A 47 -6.39 3.49 -12.68
C ASP A 47 -5.73 4.87 -12.82
N ALA A 48 -6.38 5.94 -12.34
CA ALA A 48 -5.78 7.28 -12.30
C ALA A 48 -4.59 7.33 -11.33
N TYR A 49 -4.71 6.73 -10.15
CA TYR A 49 -3.60 6.62 -9.21
C TYR A 49 -2.45 5.75 -9.75
N VAL A 50 -2.75 4.64 -10.44
CA VAL A 50 -1.71 3.85 -11.13
C VAL A 50 -0.97 4.71 -12.16
N GLY A 51 -1.69 5.45 -13.01
CA GLY A 51 -1.09 6.32 -14.01
C GLY A 51 -0.23 7.42 -13.40
N TRP A 52 -0.70 8.04 -12.31
CA TRP A 52 0.05 9.05 -11.58
C TRP A 52 1.33 8.48 -10.95
N LEU A 53 1.25 7.32 -10.29
CA LEU A 53 2.40 6.69 -9.64
C LEU A 53 3.44 6.22 -10.66
N ILE A 54 3.02 5.73 -11.84
CA ILE A 54 3.93 5.45 -12.95
C ILE A 54 4.70 6.71 -13.35
N GLY A 55 4.01 7.84 -13.58
CA GLY A 55 4.65 9.11 -13.92
C GLY A 55 5.60 9.61 -12.82
N GLU A 56 5.26 9.39 -11.55
CA GLU A 56 6.11 9.76 -10.42
C GLU A 56 7.39 8.89 -10.37
N ILE A 57 7.28 7.58 -10.59
CA ILE A 57 8.45 6.68 -10.68
C ILE A 57 9.32 7.06 -11.88
N GLU A 58 8.72 7.38 -13.02
CA GLU A 58 9.47 7.83 -14.21
C GLU A 58 10.20 9.15 -13.95
N ARG A 59 9.62 10.07 -13.16
CA ARG A 59 10.26 11.33 -12.75
C ARG A 59 11.41 11.12 -11.76
N ILE A 60 11.27 10.15 -10.84
CA ILE A 60 12.30 9.78 -9.88
C ILE A 60 13.51 9.15 -10.59
N GLY A 61 13.30 8.37 -11.62
CA GLY A 61 14.33 7.71 -12.42
C GLY A 61 14.31 6.18 -12.26
N PRO A 62 13.61 5.46 -13.18
CA PRO A 62 13.53 4.00 -13.12
C PRO A 62 14.82 3.32 -13.64
N PRO A 63 15.03 2.03 -13.33
CA PRO A 63 14.20 1.25 -12.40
C PRO A 63 14.49 1.61 -10.94
N VAL A 64 13.43 1.72 -10.11
CA VAL A 64 13.62 1.85 -8.66
C VAL A 64 14.01 0.49 -8.07
N ASP A 65 14.85 0.50 -7.04
CA ASP A 65 15.39 -0.74 -6.47
C ASP A 65 14.31 -1.53 -5.72
N LEU A 66 13.45 -0.82 -4.97
CA LEU A 66 12.34 -1.41 -4.25
C LEU A 66 11.14 -0.44 -4.21
N LEU A 67 9.99 -0.88 -4.71
CA LEU A 67 8.70 -0.20 -4.52
C LEU A 67 7.96 -0.87 -3.36
N VAL A 68 7.67 -0.12 -2.30
CA VAL A 68 6.94 -0.62 -1.12
C VAL A 68 5.57 0.02 -1.07
N GLY A 69 4.53 -0.80 -1.00
CA GLY A 69 3.15 -0.34 -0.89
C GLY A 69 2.46 -0.82 0.37
N HIS A 70 1.57 0.01 0.92
CA HIS A 70 0.68 -0.31 2.02
C HIS A 70 -0.77 -0.06 1.64
N ASP A 71 -1.71 -0.96 2.01
CA ASP A 71 -3.15 -0.84 1.75
C ASP A 71 -3.45 -0.51 0.27
N TRP A 72 -4.04 0.63 -0.07
CA TRP A 72 -4.20 1.06 -1.46
C TRP A 72 -2.87 1.22 -2.19
N GLY A 73 -1.82 1.71 -1.51
CA GLY A 73 -0.46 1.72 -2.06
C GLY A 73 0.04 0.32 -2.44
N ALA A 74 -0.36 -0.71 -1.67
CA ALA A 74 -0.09 -2.10 -2.02
C ALA A 74 -0.81 -2.53 -3.31
N ALA A 75 -2.09 -2.26 -3.44
CA ALA A 75 -2.85 -2.55 -4.66
C ALA A 75 -2.24 -1.87 -5.89
N LEU A 76 -1.80 -0.60 -5.76
CA LEU A 76 -1.10 0.12 -6.82
C LEU A 76 0.25 -0.53 -7.15
N THR A 77 1.02 -0.94 -6.15
CA THR A 77 2.32 -1.63 -6.30
C THR A 77 2.16 -2.93 -7.07
N TYR A 78 1.19 -3.78 -6.71
CA TYR A 78 0.89 -5.01 -7.44
C TYR A 78 0.53 -4.74 -8.91
N ARG A 79 -0.25 -3.68 -9.14
CA ARG A 79 -0.65 -3.32 -10.50
C ARG A 79 0.55 -2.87 -11.34
N ILE A 80 1.46 -2.08 -10.78
CA ILE A 80 2.67 -1.62 -11.47
C ILE A 80 3.61 -2.79 -11.71
N ALA A 81 3.86 -3.65 -10.70
CA ALA A 81 4.70 -4.83 -10.86
C ALA A 81 4.24 -5.77 -11.97
N THR A 82 2.93 -5.82 -12.22
CA THR A 82 2.33 -6.63 -13.29
C THR A 82 2.35 -5.94 -14.65
N ARG A 83 2.12 -4.60 -14.70
CA ARG A 83 1.91 -3.86 -15.96
C ARG A 83 3.16 -3.17 -16.47
N ARG A 84 4.05 -2.74 -15.58
CA ARG A 84 5.26 -1.98 -15.85
C ARG A 84 6.46 -2.55 -15.07
N PRO A 85 6.73 -3.87 -15.22
CA PRO A 85 7.88 -4.48 -14.55
C PRO A 85 9.23 -3.81 -14.89
N ASP A 86 9.30 -3.12 -16.01
CA ASP A 86 10.46 -2.34 -16.45
C ASP A 86 10.83 -1.18 -15.51
N LEU A 87 9.88 -0.72 -14.71
CA LEU A 87 10.10 0.38 -13.75
C LEU A 87 10.72 -0.07 -12.42
N LEU A 88 10.75 -1.37 -12.14
CA LEU A 88 11.08 -1.91 -10.83
C LEU A 88 12.22 -2.95 -10.91
N ARG A 89 13.10 -2.99 -9.92
CA ARG A 89 13.99 -4.13 -9.66
C ARG A 89 13.34 -5.14 -8.74
N SER A 90 12.56 -4.65 -7.76
CA SER A 90 11.79 -5.46 -6.83
C SER A 90 10.61 -4.67 -6.26
N TRP A 91 9.69 -5.38 -5.60
CA TRP A 91 8.57 -4.77 -4.89
C TRP A 91 8.28 -5.50 -3.58
N ALA A 92 7.70 -4.79 -2.61
CA ALA A 92 7.16 -5.36 -1.39
C ALA A 92 5.81 -4.70 -1.05
N ALA A 93 4.84 -5.48 -0.59
CA ALA A 93 3.53 -4.93 -0.24
C ALA A 93 2.74 -5.87 0.66
N ASP A 94 1.82 -5.30 1.44
CA ASP A 94 0.84 -6.02 2.25
C ASP A 94 -0.51 -6.18 1.51
N ALA A 95 -1.59 -6.36 2.25
CA ALA A 95 -2.99 -6.30 1.79
C ALA A 95 -3.26 -7.02 0.44
N ALA A 96 -2.55 -8.12 0.16
CA ALA A 96 -2.69 -8.86 -1.10
C ALA A 96 -4.12 -9.39 -1.30
N TYR A 97 -4.88 -9.60 -0.22
CA TYR A 97 -6.30 -9.96 -0.24
C TYR A 97 -7.16 -9.05 -1.11
N LEU A 98 -6.78 -7.76 -1.28
CA LEU A 98 -7.49 -6.82 -2.16
C LEU A 98 -7.60 -7.32 -3.61
N LEU A 99 -6.67 -8.16 -4.05
CA LEU A 99 -6.65 -8.73 -5.39
C LEU A 99 -7.27 -10.14 -5.46
N HIS A 100 -7.82 -10.67 -4.36
CA HIS A 100 -8.47 -11.97 -4.36
C HIS A 100 -9.91 -11.88 -4.90
N PRO A 101 -10.39 -12.85 -5.73
CA PRO A 101 -11.77 -12.81 -6.27
C PRO A 101 -12.84 -12.86 -5.18
N ASP A 102 -12.58 -13.55 -4.07
CA ASP A 102 -13.50 -13.72 -2.95
C ASP A 102 -13.38 -12.63 -1.88
N TYR A 103 -12.54 -11.61 -2.11
CA TYR A 103 -12.44 -10.50 -1.18
C TYR A 103 -13.72 -9.68 -1.15
N VAL A 104 -14.23 -9.49 0.05
CA VAL A 104 -15.42 -8.67 0.32
C VAL A 104 -14.99 -7.46 1.15
N TRP A 105 -15.34 -6.27 0.69
CA TRP A 105 -15.05 -5.04 1.39
C TRP A 105 -15.60 -5.05 2.82
N HIS A 106 -14.78 -4.59 3.76
CA HIS A 106 -15.16 -4.39 5.16
C HIS A 106 -16.23 -3.28 5.29
N ASP A 107 -16.90 -3.19 6.46
CA ASP A 107 -18.05 -2.32 6.67
C ASP A 107 -17.76 -0.84 6.42
N LEU A 108 -16.58 -0.36 6.85
CA LEU A 108 -16.17 1.02 6.63
C LEU A 108 -16.05 1.34 5.14
N ALA A 109 -15.39 0.48 4.37
CA ALA A 109 -15.29 0.64 2.91
C ALA A 109 -16.67 0.64 2.25
N ARG A 110 -17.58 -0.25 2.65
CA ARG A 110 -18.97 -0.28 2.15
C ARG A 110 -19.73 1.00 2.48
N THR A 111 -19.50 1.58 3.67
CA THR A 111 -20.06 2.89 4.03
C THR A 111 -19.59 3.97 3.05
N TRP A 112 -18.28 4.04 2.75
CA TRP A 112 -17.73 5.01 1.80
C TRP A 112 -18.21 4.80 0.35
N GLN A 113 -18.46 3.57 -0.03
CA GLN A 113 -19.02 3.24 -1.34
C GLN A 113 -20.49 3.63 -1.50
N THR A 114 -21.23 3.71 -0.40
CA THR A 114 -22.66 4.04 -0.40
C THR A 114 -22.86 5.56 -0.49
N PRO A 115 -23.54 6.07 -1.54
CA PRO A 115 -23.90 7.49 -1.62
C PRO A 115 -24.64 7.96 -0.36
N ASP A 116 -24.47 9.20 -0.01
CA ASP A 116 -24.96 9.87 1.19
C ASP A 116 -24.39 9.34 2.50
N ALA A 117 -24.21 8.01 2.68
CA ALA A 117 -23.60 7.44 3.88
C ALA A 117 -22.11 7.77 3.97
N GLY A 118 -21.39 7.71 2.86
CA GLY A 118 -19.97 8.08 2.80
C GLY A 118 -19.76 9.56 3.11
N GLU A 119 -20.57 10.43 2.54
CA GLU A 119 -20.54 11.88 2.81
C GLU A 119 -20.85 12.16 4.29
N ALA A 120 -21.89 11.52 4.85
CA ALA A 120 -22.25 11.68 6.25
C ALA A 120 -21.14 11.20 7.20
N PHE A 121 -20.48 10.06 6.87
CA PHE A 121 -19.32 9.57 7.62
C PHE A 121 -18.20 10.61 7.65
N TRP A 122 -17.78 11.11 6.49
CA TRP A 122 -16.67 12.06 6.41
C TRP A 122 -17.02 13.43 7.02
N ALA A 123 -18.26 13.89 6.87
CA ALA A 123 -18.72 15.11 7.56
C ALA A 123 -18.64 14.97 9.08
N GLY A 124 -19.05 13.82 9.62
CA GLY A 124 -18.92 13.50 11.05
C GLY A 124 -17.46 13.38 11.49
N TYR A 125 -16.62 12.71 10.70
CA TYR A 125 -15.19 12.57 10.96
C TYR A 125 -14.50 13.93 11.08
N LEU A 126 -14.70 14.80 10.09
CA LEU A 126 -14.07 16.13 10.03
C LEU A 126 -14.62 17.12 11.06
N ALA A 127 -15.85 16.92 11.53
CA ALA A 127 -16.46 17.75 12.57
C ALA A 127 -16.13 17.29 14.00
N SER A 128 -15.59 16.07 14.16
CA SER A 128 -15.28 15.51 15.47
C SER A 128 -13.93 16.01 16.01
N PRO A 129 -13.76 16.12 17.35
CA PRO A 129 -12.45 16.34 17.93
C PRO A 129 -11.46 15.25 17.52
N VAL A 130 -10.19 15.64 17.27
CA VAL A 130 -9.13 14.71 16.81
C VAL A 130 -8.96 13.54 17.76
N GLU A 131 -9.06 13.76 19.07
CA GLU A 131 -8.96 12.73 20.11
C GLU A 131 -10.08 11.68 19.99
N GLN A 132 -11.29 12.12 19.64
CA GLN A 132 -12.42 11.21 19.44
C GLN A 132 -12.23 10.35 18.20
N VAL A 133 -11.72 10.94 17.12
CA VAL A 133 -11.41 10.21 15.89
C VAL A 133 -10.28 9.22 16.13
N ALA A 134 -9.19 9.65 16.79
CA ALA A 134 -8.05 8.82 17.15
C ALA A 134 -8.45 7.59 17.96
N ALA A 135 -9.32 7.75 18.95
CA ALA A 135 -9.85 6.65 19.76
C ALA A 135 -10.55 5.56 18.92
N GLY A 136 -11.01 5.89 17.71
CA GLY A 136 -11.60 4.93 16.77
C GLY A 136 -10.58 4.02 16.10
N PHE A 137 -9.29 4.39 16.02
CA PHE A 137 -8.22 3.58 15.44
C PHE A 137 -7.52 2.66 16.43
N GLU A 138 -7.53 3.02 17.73
CA GLU A 138 -6.83 2.26 18.78
C GLU A 138 -7.29 0.79 18.89
N PRO A 139 -8.61 0.46 18.79
CA PRO A 139 -9.07 -0.92 18.80
C PRO A 139 -8.54 -1.77 17.64
N TRP A 140 -8.08 -1.14 16.58
CA TRP A 140 -7.49 -1.80 15.41
C TRP A 140 -5.96 -1.92 15.50
N GLY A 141 -5.38 -1.59 16.67
CA GLY A 141 -3.96 -1.79 16.97
C GLY A 141 -3.06 -0.62 16.63
N LEU A 142 -3.60 0.58 16.36
CA LEU A 142 -2.80 1.78 16.21
C LEU A 142 -2.49 2.39 17.59
N GLY A 143 -1.22 2.77 17.82
CA GLY A 143 -0.80 3.46 19.04
C GLY A 143 -1.47 4.84 19.16
N HIS A 144 -1.68 5.31 20.41
CA HIS A 144 -2.41 6.55 20.68
C HIS A 144 -1.83 7.77 19.92
N ASP A 145 -0.51 7.98 19.97
CA ASP A 145 0.14 9.13 19.33
C ASP A 145 0.07 9.05 17.79
N ASP A 146 0.20 7.83 17.24
CA ASP A 146 0.06 7.58 15.80
C ASP A 146 -1.38 7.78 15.36
N ALA A 147 -2.35 7.35 16.18
CA ALA A 147 -3.78 7.55 15.92
C ALA A 147 -4.15 9.04 15.91
N LEU A 148 -3.62 9.84 16.83
CA LEU A 148 -3.77 11.31 16.83
C LEU A 148 -3.18 11.93 15.55
N THR A 149 -1.99 11.49 15.18
CA THR A 149 -1.31 11.97 13.97
C THR A 149 -2.14 11.66 12.72
N LEU A 150 -2.62 10.41 12.59
CA LEU A 150 -3.45 9.99 11.46
C LEU A 150 -4.77 10.77 11.40
N ALA A 151 -5.46 10.90 12.55
CA ALA A 151 -6.73 11.61 12.63
C ALA A 151 -6.60 13.09 12.24
N ALA A 152 -5.50 13.75 12.63
CA ALA A 152 -5.26 15.16 12.35
C ALA A 152 -4.94 15.48 10.88
N MET A 153 -4.56 14.47 10.08
CA MET A 153 -4.19 14.66 8.68
C MET A 153 -5.37 14.75 7.70
N ALA A 154 -6.56 14.37 8.16
CA ALA A 154 -7.74 14.32 7.30
C ALA A 154 -8.28 15.72 6.97
N ASP A 155 -8.63 15.93 5.71
CA ASP A 155 -9.27 17.15 5.21
C ASP A 155 -10.39 16.80 4.20
N GLU A 156 -11.10 17.83 3.75
CA GLU A 156 -12.16 17.67 2.75
C GLU A 156 -11.66 17.10 1.41
N THR A 157 -10.42 17.38 1.05
CA THR A 157 -9.84 16.88 -0.21
C THR A 157 -9.58 15.40 -0.11
N MET A 158 -9.03 14.95 1.02
CA MET A 158 -8.87 13.53 1.34
C MET A 158 -10.21 12.80 1.34
N ALA A 159 -11.23 13.36 2.02
CA ALA A 159 -12.57 12.79 2.06
C ALA A 159 -13.15 12.55 0.66
N ARG A 160 -13.09 13.56 -0.21
CA ARG A 160 -13.56 13.43 -1.60
C ARG A 160 -12.76 12.39 -2.39
N CYS A 161 -11.43 12.38 -2.25
CA CYS A 161 -10.58 11.41 -2.94
C CYS A 161 -10.82 9.97 -2.47
N ALA A 162 -11.02 9.75 -1.17
CA ALA A 162 -11.36 8.46 -0.61
C ALA A 162 -12.70 7.95 -1.15
N LEU A 163 -13.75 8.78 -1.15
CA LEU A 163 -15.05 8.40 -1.71
C LEU A 163 -14.98 8.05 -3.20
N ASP A 164 -14.31 8.89 -4.01
CA ASP A 164 -14.13 8.64 -5.44
C ASP A 164 -13.39 7.31 -5.70
N LEU A 165 -12.31 7.05 -4.95
CA LEU A 165 -11.50 5.86 -5.10
C LEU A 165 -12.27 4.59 -4.76
N TYR A 166 -12.91 4.55 -3.58
CA TYR A 166 -13.64 3.36 -3.12
C TYR A 166 -14.87 3.07 -3.99
N ARG A 167 -15.59 4.08 -4.46
CA ARG A 167 -16.73 3.92 -5.38
C ARG A 167 -16.29 3.39 -6.74
N ALA A 168 -15.16 3.88 -7.25
CA ALA A 168 -14.60 3.40 -8.51
C ALA A 168 -14.03 1.96 -8.42
N ALA A 169 -13.80 1.44 -7.21
CA ALA A 169 -13.24 0.11 -6.96
C ALA A 169 -14.29 -0.98 -6.69
N THR A 170 -15.56 -0.73 -6.96
CA THR A 170 -16.62 -1.75 -6.81
C THR A 170 -16.64 -2.71 -7.99
N PRO A 171 -16.96 -4.01 -7.77
CA PRO A 171 -17.23 -4.67 -6.48
C PRO A 171 -15.96 -4.87 -5.61
N ASN A 172 -14.79 -4.97 -6.19
CA ASN A 172 -13.47 -5.04 -5.55
C ASN A 172 -12.36 -4.78 -6.59
N PRO A 173 -11.11 -4.54 -6.19
CA PRO A 173 -10.01 -4.31 -7.14
C PRO A 173 -9.74 -5.50 -8.07
N HIS A 174 -9.97 -6.77 -7.63
CA HIS A 174 -9.79 -7.96 -8.47
C HIS A 174 -10.63 -7.92 -9.75
N ALA A 175 -11.86 -7.45 -9.68
CA ALA A 175 -12.74 -7.37 -10.85
C ALA A 175 -12.12 -6.56 -11.99
N ARG A 176 -11.30 -5.58 -11.66
CA ARG A 176 -10.60 -4.69 -12.59
C ARG A 176 -9.15 -5.14 -12.86
N TRP A 177 -8.46 -5.61 -11.83
CA TRP A 177 -7.02 -5.91 -11.86
C TRP A 177 -6.74 -7.34 -11.46
N ARG A 178 -7.08 -8.27 -12.29
CA ARG A 178 -6.77 -9.68 -12.03
C ARG A 178 -5.28 -9.85 -11.77
N PRO A 179 -4.89 -10.44 -10.63
CA PRO A 179 -3.50 -10.69 -10.34
C PRO A 179 -2.93 -11.70 -11.33
N ALA A 180 -1.65 -11.53 -11.65
CA ALA A 180 -0.90 -12.45 -12.47
C ALA A 180 0.53 -12.51 -11.96
N ARG A 181 1.22 -13.62 -12.22
CA ARG A 181 2.62 -13.76 -11.86
C ARG A 181 3.44 -12.58 -12.37
N THR A 182 4.22 -11.97 -11.47
CA THR A 182 5.10 -10.87 -11.83
C THR A 182 6.42 -11.39 -12.38
N ALA A 183 7.02 -10.63 -13.32
CA ALA A 183 8.37 -10.93 -13.82
C ALA A 183 9.47 -10.41 -12.87
N VAL A 184 9.09 -9.55 -11.93
CA VAL A 184 9.97 -8.86 -10.99
C VAL A 184 9.85 -9.54 -9.61
N PRO A 185 10.96 -9.79 -8.91
CA PRO A 185 10.94 -10.34 -7.55
C PRO A 185 10.03 -9.52 -6.62
N GLY A 186 9.22 -10.20 -5.85
CA GLY A 186 8.26 -9.57 -4.94
C GLY A 186 8.22 -10.21 -3.56
N LEU A 187 7.86 -9.40 -2.57
CA LEU A 187 7.65 -9.80 -1.18
C LEU A 187 6.24 -9.38 -0.74
N VAL A 188 5.45 -10.32 -0.27
CA VAL A 188 4.20 -10.03 0.43
C VAL A 188 4.46 -10.00 1.94
N LEU A 189 4.14 -8.88 2.56
CA LEU A 189 4.16 -8.71 4.01
C LEU A 189 2.85 -9.28 4.56
N ASP A 190 2.95 -10.43 5.22
CA ASP A 190 1.82 -11.08 5.86
C ASP A 190 1.69 -10.60 7.30
N THR A 191 0.62 -9.86 7.57
CA THR A 191 0.30 -9.21 8.85
C THR A 191 -0.98 -9.80 9.42
N PRO A 192 -0.93 -10.94 10.12
CA PRO A 192 -2.10 -11.73 10.49
C PRO A 192 -3.05 -11.05 11.48
N ALA A 193 -2.62 -9.96 12.12
CA ALA A 193 -3.50 -9.14 12.97
C ALA A 193 -4.19 -7.99 12.21
N ASP A 194 -4.11 -7.94 10.87
CA ASP A 194 -4.85 -6.96 10.07
C ASP A 194 -6.36 -7.25 10.11
N PRO A 195 -7.19 -6.34 10.64
CA PRO A 195 -8.63 -6.55 10.75
C PRO A 195 -9.39 -6.39 9.43
N PHE A 196 -8.75 -5.87 8.37
CA PHE A 196 -9.42 -5.50 7.12
C PHE A 196 -9.44 -6.60 6.07
N GLY A 197 -8.63 -7.63 6.21
CA GLY A 197 -8.63 -8.73 5.28
C GLY A 197 -8.15 -10.06 5.87
N PRO A 198 -8.77 -11.18 5.43
CA PRO A 198 -8.39 -12.50 5.90
C PRO A 198 -7.03 -12.93 5.35
N GLU A 199 -6.13 -13.35 6.25
CA GLU A 199 -4.79 -13.86 5.95
C GLU A 199 -4.77 -14.90 4.81
N PRO A 200 -5.64 -15.93 4.78
CA PRO A 200 -5.59 -16.94 3.72
C PRO A 200 -5.67 -16.38 2.31
N LEU A 201 -6.46 -15.32 2.10
CA LEU A 201 -6.60 -14.69 0.78
C LEU A 201 -5.30 -13.98 0.34
N SER A 202 -4.59 -13.36 1.28
CA SER A 202 -3.28 -12.75 1.02
C SER A 202 -2.25 -13.79 0.59
N LEU A 203 -2.19 -14.93 1.27
CA LEU A 203 -1.25 -16.01 0.96
C LEU A 203 -1.53 -16.63 -0.42
N GLU A 204 -2.80 -16.85 -0.75
CA GLU A 204 -3.19 -17.36 -2.07
C GLU A 204 -2.77 -16.40 -3.19
N VAL A 205 -3.00 -15.10 -3.01
CA VAL A 205 -2.57 -14.09 -3.99
C VAL A 205 -1.04 -14.01 -4.06
N ALA A 206 -0.33 -14.08 -2.93
CA ALA A 206 1.14 -14.09 -2.91
C ALA A 206 1.71 -15.23 -3.77
N HIS A 207 1.17 -16.45 -3.61
CA HIS A 207 1.55 -17.61 -4.43
C HIS A 207 1.25 -17.39 -5.93
N LEU A 208 0.09 -16.82 -6.25
CA LEU A 208 -0.30 -16.50 -7.63
C LEU A 208 0.67 -15.50 -8.27
N LEU A 209 1.08 -14.47 -7.53
CA LEU A 209 2.04 -13.47 -7.97
C LEU A 209 3.46 -14.06 -8.11
N GLY A 210 3.75 -15.18 -7.45
CA GLY A 210 5.08 -15.79 -7.35
C GLY A 210 6.01 -15.02 -6.42
N ALA A 211 5.44 -14.38 -5.39
CA ALA A 211 6.16 -13.59 -4.40
C ALA A 211 6.68 -14.45 -3.25
N GLU A 212 7.75 -13.99 -2.61
CA GLU A 212 8.15 -14.43 -1.29
C GLU A 212 7.15 -13.91 -0.24
N ILE A 213 7.13 -14.50 0.95
CA ILE A 213 6.24 -14.10 2.03
C ILE A 213 7.08 -13.84 3.28
N ALA A 214 6.94 -12.64 3.84
CA ALA A 214 7.48 -12.31 5.15
C ALA A 214 6.34 -12.36 6.18
N HIS A 215 6.38 -13.37 7.05
CA HIS A 215 5.41 -13.47 8.15
C HIS A 215 5.78 -12.52 9.28
N LEU A 216 4.84 -11.64 9.63
CA LEU A 216 4.98 -10.62 10.66
C LEU A 216 3.97 -10.85 11.81
N PRO A 217 4.09 -11.96 12.56
CA PRO A 217 3.16 -12.29 13.63
C PRO A 217 3.12 -11.17 14.67
N GLY A 218 1.89 -10.81 15.09
CA GLY A 218 1.61 -9.74 16.04
C GLY A 218 1.49 -8.35 15.40
N LEU A 219 1.85 -8.18 14.13
CA LEU A 219 1.62 -6.94 13.40
C LEU A 219 0.27 -6.99 12.67
N GLY A 220 -0.42 -5.85 12.65
CA GLY A 220 -1.67 -5.65 11.97
C GLY A 220 -1.54 -4.66 10.82
N HIS A 221 -2.63 -3.93 10.55
CA HIS A 221 -2.71 -3.04 9.40
C HIS A 221 -1.59 -1.99 9.37
N TRP A 222 -1.32 -1.31 10.48
CA TRP A 222 -0.27 -0.28 10.54
C TRP A 222 1.10 -0.83 10.94
N TRP A 223 1.51 -1.93 10.33
CA TRP A 223 2.78 -2.62 10.59
C TRP A 223 4.01 -1.69 10.52
N ALA A 224 3.97 -0.66 9.66
CA ALA A 224 5.04 0.32 9.49
C ALA A 224 5.23 1.23 10.73
N LEU A 225 4.18 1.40 11.55
CA LEU A 225 4.19 2.14 12.80
C LEU A 225 4.37 1.23 14.01
N GLN A 226 3.84 0.00 13.96
CA GLN A 226 3.84 -0.94 15.08
C GLN A 226 5.23 -1.50 15.42
N ASP A 227 6.05 -1.81 14.41
CA ASP A 227 7.43 -2.28 14.62
C ASP A 227 8.36 -1.86 13.45
N PRO A 228 8.65 -0.54 13.32
CA PRO A 228 9.47 -0.04 12.22
C PRO A 228 10.84 -0.72 12.07
N PRO A 229 11.60 -1.01 13.18
CA PRO A 229 12.91 -1.66 13.05
C PRO A 229 12.83 -3.08 12.46
N ARG A 230 11.85 -3.87 12.89
CA ARG A 230 11.64 -5.23 12.40
C ARG A 230 11.27 -5.23 10.93
N VAL A 231 10.33 -4.39 10.54
CA VAL A 231 9.90 -4.28 9.14
C VAL A 231 11.04 -3.80 8.24
N ALA A 232 11.80 -2.79 8.67
CA ALA A 232 12.97 -2.33 7.93
C ALA A 232 14.01 -3.43 7.72
N ALA A 233 14.20 -4.31 8.71
CA ALA A 233 15.09 -5.46 8.59
C ALA A 233 14.61 -6.45 7.53
N GLU A 234 13.31 -6.79 7.50
CA GLU A 234 12.72 -7.68 6.51
C GLU A 234 12.83 -7.11 5.08
N LEU A 235 12.43 -5.84 4.89
CA LEU A 235 12.53 -5.16 3.61
C LEU A 235 13.99 -5.10 3.13
N THR A 236 14.93 -4.81 4.02
CA THR A 236 16.36 -4.73 3.68
C THR A 236 16.94 -6.10 3.36
N ALA A 237 16.56 -7.14 4.09
CA ALA A 237 16.99 -8.51 3.82
C ALA A 237 16.51 -8.98 2.43
N PHE A 238 15.23 -8.76 2.12
CA PHE A 238 14.67 -9.07 0.81
C PHE A 238 15.36 -8.29 -0.31
N TRP A 239 15.45 -6.98 -0.21
CA TRP A 239 16.08 -6.12 -1.22
C TRP A 239 17.52 -6.57 -1.51
N ARG A 240 18.33 -6.83 -0.47
CA ARG A 240 19.72 -7.31 -0.63
C ARG A 240 19.80 -8.71 -1.23
N SER A 241 18.79 -9.55 -1.06
CA SER A 241 18.74 -10.88 -1.68
C SER A 241 18.56 -10.79 -3.20
N VAL A 242 17.78 -9.82 -3.65
CA VAL A 242 17.51 -9.58 -5.09
C VAL A 242 18.75 -9.03 -5.81
N ASP A 243 19.53 -8.17 -5.15
CA ASP A 243 20.75 -7.57 -5.74
C ASP A 243 21.93 -8.56 -5.86
N ARG A 244 21.87 -9.71 -5.19
CA ARG A 244 22.90 -10.74 -5.33
C ARG A 244 22.68 -11.49 -6.63
N PRO A 245 23.70 -11.57 -7.53
CA PRO A 245 23.59 -12.41 -8.72
C PRO A 245 23.33 -13.85 -8.27
N ASP A 246 22.19 -14.41 -8.70
CA ASP A 246 21.88 -15.82 -8.43
C ASP A 246 22.96 -16.69 -9.12
N PRO A 247 23.79 -17.43 -8.36
CA PRO A 247 24.82 -18.27 -8.93
C PRO A 247 24.26 -19.36 -9.86
N ARG A 248 22.96 -19.67 -9.76
CA ARG A 248 22.28 -20.64 -10.63
C ARG A 248 21.89 -20.05 -11.98
N ARG A 249 21.69 -18.72 -12.09
CA ARG A 249 21.43 -18.03 -13.37
C ARG A 249 22.71 -17.85 -14.19
N ALA A 250 23.85 -17.74 -13.54
CA ALA A 250 25.16 -17.64 -14.22
C ALA A 250 25.57 -18.95 -14.93
N ALA A 251 25.10 -20.10 -14.46
CA ALA A 251 25.45 -21.40 -15.04
C ALA A 251 24.68 -21.78 -16.33
N THR A 252 23.66 -21.01 -16.72
CA THR A 252 22.84 -21.28 -17.93
C THR A 252 23.22 -20.44 -19.15
N SER A 253 24.23 -19.59 -19.03
CA SER A 253 24.68 -18.67 -20.12
C SER A 253 26.00 -19.07 -20.78
N GLU A 254 26.48 -20.30 -20.65
CA GLU A 254 27.56 -20.80 -21.49
C GLU A 254 27.02 -21.15 -22.89
N PRO A 255 27.50 -20.51 -23.95
CA PRO A 255 27.12 -20.87 -25.33
C PRO A 255 27.76 -22.21 -25.70
N ARG A 256 26.96 -23.10 -26.26
CA ARG A 256 27.44 -24.30 -26.96
C ARG A 256 27.99 -23.93 -28.32
#